data_acdabe902b08749888d5e1c52657e7a0
#
_entry.id   acdabe902b08749888d5e1c52657e7a0
#
_cell.length_a   1.000
_cell.length_b   1.000
_cell.length_c   1.000
_cell.angle_alpha   90.00
_cell.angle_beta   90.00
_cell.angle_gamma   90.00
#
_symmetry.space_group_name_H-M   'P 1'
#
loop_
_entity.id
_entity.type
_entity.pdbx_description
1 polymer ?
#
loop_
_entity_poly.entity_id
_entity_poly.type
_entity_poly.pdbx_seq_one_letter_code
_entity_poly.pdbx_strand_id
1 'polypeptide(L)'
;MKTFLELLNFVLFIYMILVLIKPQKFMPFVNTTNGRKRLISVALWLIVGIIMTNVPGDSSTGSSSSDQSGNKKDTTVSVLSNELKSARGDSADLAKGNVFNVGKDATVDDIIMKAALYMTYTAETDTIKDPTLKALRQHNSKVAKKLWEAKSPQLRKQYVSIIKDKLWENDIDVKTTNGGKDIWFIGAIFAAHKNIKDFEAQTEENLKALGFHRAYYRWVDSDLAEYTYYDLN
;
A
#
# COMPACT_ATOMS: atom_id res chain seq x y z
N MET A 1 -1.34 9.80 36.92
CA MET A 1 -2.00 9.28 35.72
C MET A 1 -1.18 9.54 34.45
N LYS A 2 -0.63 10.74 34.26
CA LYS A 2 0.20 11.12 33.09
C LYS A 2 1.44 10.21 32.91
N THR A 3 2.20 9.95 33.96
CA THR A 3 3.38 9.08 33.96
C THR A 3 3.06 7.62 33.60
N PHE A 4 1.89 7.11 33.99
CA PHE A 4 1.43 5.77 33.61
C PHE A 4 1.11 5.67 32.13
N LEU A 5 0.47 6.71 31.56
CA LEU A 5 0.16 6.79 30.13
C LEU A 5 1.42 6.92 29.28
N GLU A 6 2.42 7.67 29.74
CA GLU A 6 3.71 7.81 29.07
C GLU A 6 4.46 6.47 29.08
N LEU A 7 4.47 5.74 30.19
CA LEU A 7 5.05 4.41 30.29
C LEU A 7 4.36 3.41 29.38
N LEU A 8 3.00 3.44 29.35
CA LEU A 8 2.23 2.56 28.49
C LEU A 8 2.52 2.82 26.99
N ASN A 9 2.61 4.08 26.60
CA ASN A 9 2.96 4.45 25.23
C ASN A 9 4.36 3.97 24.84
N PHE A 10 5.33 4.08 25.76
CA PHE A 10 6.68 3.59 25.55
C PHE A 10 6.73 2.06 25.39
N VAL A 11 5.98 1.32 26.18
CA VAL A 11 5.87 -0.15 26.06
C VAL A 11 5.23 -0.55 24.74
N LEU A 12 4.17 0.14 24.33
CA LEU A 12 3.50 -0.11 23.02
C LEU A 12 4.42 0.23 21.85
N PHE A 13 5.24 1.26 21.96
CA PHE A 13 6.25 1.61 20.96
C PHE A 13 7.31 0.52 20.81
N ILE A 14 7.86 0.01 21.92
CA ILE A 14 8.79 -1.13 21.88
C ILE A 14 8.12 -2.36 21.26
N TYR A 15 6.88 -2.67 21.64
CA TYR A 15 6.13 -3.78 21.07
C TYR A 15 5.94 -3.62 19.55
N MET A 16 5.62 -2.42 19.07
CA MET A 16 5.53 -2.13 17.64
C MET A 16 6.84 -2.42 16.91
N ILE A 17 7.98 -1.99 17.46
CA ILE A 17 9.31 -2.27 16.88
C ILE A 17 9.57 -3.79 16.81
N LEU A 18 9.24 -4.53 17.87
CA LEU A 18 9.41 -5.99 17.87
C LEU A 18 8.56 -6.69 16.83
N VAL A 19 7.32 -6.23 16.61
CA VAL A 19 6.44 -6.75 15.54
C VAL A 19 6.98 -6.41 14.16
N LEU A 20 7.58 -5.23 13.96
CA LEU A 20 8.22 -4.87 12.69
C LEU A 20 9.41 -5.76 12.35
N ILE A 21 10.18 -6.18 13.36
CA ILE A 21 11.36 -7.04 13.16
C ILE A 21 10.96 -8.51 12.97
N LYS A 22 10.08 -9.05 13.83
CA LYS A 22 9.68 -10.48 13.82
C LYS A 22 8.15 -10.64 13.98
N PRO A 23 7.35 -10.33 12.96
CA PRO A 23 5.89 -10.29 13.07
C PRO A 23 5.27 -11.65 13.41
N GLN A 24 5.86 -12.75 12.96
CA GLN A 24 5.36 -14.09 13.27
C GLN A 24 5.46 -14.45 14.74
N LYS A 25 6.51 -13.99 15.43
CA LYS A 25 6.75 -14.30 16.85
C LYS A 25 5.87 -13.47 17.78
N PHE A 26 5.62 -12.21 17.44
CA PHE A 26 4.94 -11.26 18.31
C PHE A 26 3.45 -11.07 17.99
N MET A 27 2.97 -11.54 16.83
CA MET A 27 1.54 -11.58 16.48
C MET A 27 1.11 -12.97 15.95
N PRO A 28 1.22 -14.05 16.74
CA PRO A 28 0.86 -15.40 16.29
C PRO A 28 -0.65 -15.57 16.05
N PHE A 29 -1.49 -14.77 16.72
CA PHE A 29 -2.95 -14.88 16.65
C PHE A 29 -3.58 -14.24 15.42
N VAL A 30 -2.82 -13.42 14.69
CA VAL A 30 -3.33 -12.75 13.48
C VAL A 30 -2.95 -13.60 12.27
N ASN A 31 -3.92 -14.29 11.72
CA ASN A 31 -3.73 -15.20 10.57
C ASN A 31 -3.69 -14.40 9.24
N THR A 32 -2.70 -13.52 9.10
CA THR A 32 -2.47 -12.69 7.92
C THR A 32 -1.01 -12.68 7.53
N THR A 33 -0.71 -12.21 6.32
CA THR A 33 0.68 -12.05 5.85
C THR A 33 1.50 -11.13 6.74
N ASN A 34 2.82 -11.33 6.81
CA ASN A 34 3.73 -10.55 7.66
C ASN A 34 3.65 -9.04 7.38
N GLY A 35 3.40 -8.64 6.13
CA GLY A 35 3.20 -7.24 5.75
C GLY A 35 1.96 -6.63 6.41
N ARG A 36 0.84 -7.34 6.40
CA ARG A 36 -0.41 -6.90 7.06
C ARG A 36 -0.26 -6.83 8.58
N LYS A 37 0.46 -7.78 9.20
CA LYS A 37 0.76 -7.74 10.65
C LYS A 37 1.53 -6.47 11.02
N ARG A 38 2.52 -6.08 10.22
CA ARG A 38 3.27 -4.84 10.41
C ARG A 38 2.37 -3.61 10.27
N LEU A 39 1.52 -3.58 9.25
CA LEU A 39 0.61 -2.47 8.99
C LEU A 39 -0.44 -2.31 10.11
N ILE A 40 -1.01 -3.43 10.59
CA ILE A 40 -1.95 -3.45 11.73
C ILE A 40 -1.25 -2.92 12.99
N SER A 41 0.00 -3.32 13.25
CA SER A 41 0.76 -2.85 14.41
C SER A 41 0.98 -1.34 14.39
N VAL A 42 1.36 -0.78 13.23
CA VAL A 42 1.54 0.66 13.06
C VAL A 42 0.21 1.41 13.20
N ALA A 43 -0.86 0.89 12.59
CA ALA A 43 -2.20 1.49 12.69
C ALA A 43 -2.72 1.52 14.13
N LEU A 44 -2.56 0.43 14.88
CA LEU A 44 -2.93 0.37 16.29
C LEU A 44 -2.14 1.38 17.13
N TRP A 45 -0.83 1.49 16.90
CA TRP A 45 -0.01 2.47 17.60
C TRP A 45 -0.43 3.91 17.31
N LEU A 46 -0.74 4.23 16.04
CA LEU A 46 -1.24 5.56 15.64
C LEU A 46 -2.58 5.88 16.32
N ILE A 47 -3.52 4.92 16.38
CA ILE A 47 -4.81 5.11 17.03
C ILE A 47 -4.61 5.41 18.53
N VAL A 48 -3.75 4.65 19.21
CA VAL A 48 -3.43 4.88 20.63
C VAL A 48 -2.77 6.24 20.82
N GLY A 49 -1.85 6.63 19.92
CA GLY A 49 -1.21 7.94 19.93
C GLY A 49 -2.24 9.09 19.83
N ILE A 50 -3.20 8.99 18.92
CA ILE A 50 -4.27 9.99 18.75
C ILE A 50 -5.16 10.06 20.00
N ILE A 51 -5.53 8.92 20.58
CA ILE A 51 -6.34 8.89 21.81
C ILE A 51 -5.57 9.55 22.96
N MET A 52 -4.27 9.30 23.10
CA MET A 52 -3.45 9.86 24.19
C MET A 52 -3.22 11.37 24.04
N THR A 53 -3.12 11.89 22.82
CA THR A 53 -2.98 13.34 22.59
C THR A 53 -4.28 14.11 22.83
N ASN A 54 -5.43 13.43 22.76
CA ASN A 54 -6.76 14.02 22.97
C ASN A 54 -7.32 13.79 24.39
N VAL A 55 -6.58 13.19 25.32
CA VAL A 55 -6.98 13.12 26.74
C VAL A 55 -6.79 14.51 27.35
N PRO A 56 -7.86 15.18 27.83
CA PRO A 56 -7.73 16.48 28.48
C PRO A 56 -6.87 16.32 29.74
N GLY A 57 -5.67 16.88 29.70
CA GLY A 57 -4.84 16.97 30.89
C GLY A 57 -5.43 18.00 31.84
N ASP A 58 -5.80 17.58 33.04
CA ASP A 58 -6.05 18.47 34.15
C ASP A 58 -4.84 19.39 34.36
N SER A 59 -4.93 20.59 33.83
CA SER A 59 -4.08 21.72 34.25
C SER A 59 -4.92 22.63 35.06
N SER A 60 -4.90 22.41 36.37
CA SER A 60 -5.31 23.42 37.37
C SER A 60 -4.37 24.62 37.26
N THR A 61 -4.90 25.75 37.02
CA THR A 61 -4.77 27.09 37.61
C THR A 61 -4.87 28.19 36.55
N GLY A 62 -5.81 29.09 36.78
CA GLY A 62 -5.81 30.45 36.16
C GLY A 62 -7.11 30.82 35.45
N SER A 63 -8.00 31.42 36.22
CA SER A 63 -9.21 32.12 35.79
C SER A 63 -8.97 33.04 34.58
N SER A 64 -9.81 32.90 33.55
CA SER A 64 -10.54 34.05 33.00
C SER A 64 -11.55 33.56 31.97
N SER A 65 -12.80 33.92 32.24
CA SER A 65 -13.95 33.78 31.37
C SER A 65 -13.74 34.52 30.04
N SER A 66 -13.88 33.82 28.94
CA SER A 66 -14.32 34.40 27.68
C SER A 66 -14.81 33.32 26.72
N ASP A 67 -16.01 33.51 26.25
CA ASP A 67 -16.81 32.82 25.26
C ASP A 67 -16.03 31.96 24.23
N GLN A 68 -16.24 30.64 24.26
CA GLN A 68 -15.85 29.73 23.18
C GLN A 68 -17.08 29.30 22.36
N SER A 69 -17.52 30.17 21.51
CA SER A 69 -18.36 29.85 20.37
C SER A 69 -17.63 30.28 19.09
N GLY A 70 -16.61 29.53 18.65
CA GLY A 70 -15.85 29.97 17.49
C GLY A 70 -14.88 29.00 16.84
N ASN A 71 -14.68 27.77 17.33
CA ASN A 71 -13.49 26.98 16.89
C ASN A 71 -13.72 25.78 15.95
N LYS A 72 -14.93 25.60 15.41
CA LYS A 72 -15.16 24.59 14.37
C LYS A 72 -14.81 25.05 12.96
N LYS A 73 -14.77 26.37 12.72
CA LYS A 73 -14.53 26.96 11.40
C LYS A 73 -13.05 27.01 11.03
N ASP A 74 -12.16 27.24 11.99
CA ASP A 74 -10.71 27.35 11.73
C ASP A 74 -10.04 26.02 11.41
N THR A 75 -10.47 24.94 12.05
CA THR A 75 -9.89 23.60 11.79
C THR A 75 -10.24 23.13 10.38
N THR A 76 -11.44 23.38 9.90
CA THR A 76 -11.87 22.96 8.55
C THR A 76 -11.13 23.76 7.47
N VAL A 77 -10.88 25.04 7.66
CA VAL A 77 -10.13 25.91 6.74
C VAL A 77 -8.67 25.50 6.66
N SER A 78 -8.05 25.17 7.79
CA SER A 78 -6.65 24.72 7.82
C SER A 78 -6.46 23.35 7.14
N VAL A 79 -7.38 22.41 7.33
CA VAL A 79 -7.35 21.09 6.67
C VAL A 79 -7.49 21.26 5.16
N LEU A 80 -8.46 22.02 4.68
CA LEU A 80 -8.66 22.26 3.23
C LEU A 80 -7.43 22.93 2.61
N SER A 81 -6.81 23.89 3.30
CA SER A 81 -5.58 24.56 2.84
C SER A 81 -4.44 23.56 2.68
N ASN A 82 -4.27 22.62 3.61
CA ASN A 82 -3.25 21.59 3.55
C ASN A 82 -3.51 20.59 2.42
N GLU A 83 -4.77 20.19 2.21
CA GLU A 83 -5.15 19.30 1.11
C GLU A 83 -4.91 19.95 -0.25
N LEU A 84 -5.25 21.23 -0.42
CA LEU A 84 -4.96 21.97 -1.65
C LEU A 84 -3.46 22.10 -1.89
N LYS A 85 -2.67 22.35 -0.85
CA LYS A 85 -1.20 22.39 -0.95
C LYS A 85 -0.63 21.04 -1.37
N SER A 86 -1.10 19.94 -0.78
CA SER A 86 -0.73 18.57 -1.16
C SER A 86 -1.09 18.30 -2.63
N ALA A 87 -2.32 18.57 -3.05
CA ALA A 87 -2.76 18.31 -4.41
C ALA A 87 -1.98 19.14 -5.46
N ARG A 88 -1.53 20.36 -5.12
CA ARG A 88 -0.64 21.15 -5.98
C ARG A 88 0.78 20.56 -6.04
N GLY A 89 1.29 20.05 -4.92
CA GLY A 89 2.55 19.30 -4.87
C GLY A 89 2.49 18.08 -5.80
N ASP A 90 1.42 17.30 -5.71
CA ASP A 90 1.16 16.16 -6.59
C ASP A 90 1.16 16.57 -8.07
N SER A 91 0.51 17.70 -8.41
CA SER A 91 0.52 18.22 -9.78
C SER A 91 1.94 18.55 -10.27
N ALA A 92 2.75 19.17 -9.41
CA ALA A 92 4.13 19.51 -9.75
C ALA A 92 5.00 18.27 -9.97
N ASP A 93 4.79 17.22 -9.16
CA ASP A 93 5.52 15.96 -9.31
C ASP A 93 5.10 15.20 -10.57
N LEU A 94 3.80 15.14 -10.85
CA LEU A 94 3.29 14.55 -12.09
C LEU A 94 3.78 15.29 -13.35
N ALA A 95 3.90 16.61 -13.28
CA ALA A 95 4.40 17.41 -14.40
C ALA A 95 5.87 17.10 -14.77
N LYS A 96 6.68 16.58 -13.82
CA LYS A 96 8.04 16.10 -14.09
C LYS A 96 8.08 14.85 -14.98
N GLY A 97 6.97 14.11 -15.10
CA GLY A 97 6.83 12.93 -15.95
C GLY A 97 7.60 11.68 -15.52
N ASN A 98 8.31 11.72 -14.39
CA ASN A 98 9.21 10.65 -13.91
C ASN A 98 8.72 9.97 -12.62
N VAL A 99 7.55 10.32 -12.13
CA VAL A 99 7.00 9.86 -10.84
C VAL A 99 6.90 8.33 -10.71
N PHE A 100 6.64 7.64 -11.83
CA PHE A 100 6.58 6.18 -11.89
C PHE A 100 7.87 5.52 -12.38
N ASN A 101 8.96 6.26 -12.53
CA ASN A 101 10.23 5.66 -12.88
C ASN A 101 10.82 4.88 -11.70
N VAL A 102 11.48 3.78 -12.00
CA VAL A 102 12.30 3.00 -11.06
C VAL A 102 13.70 2.83 -11.62
N GLY A 103 14.68 2.64 -10.76
CA GLY A 103 16.06 2.36 -11.13
C GLY A 103 16.23 0.97 -11.76
N LYS A 104 17.41 0.69 -12.29
CA LYS A 104 17.76 -0.64 -12.82
C LYS A 104 17.82 -1.68 -11.71
N ASP A 105 18.26 -1.28 -10.53
CA ASP A 105 18.43 -2.14 -9.34
C ASP A 105 17.20 -2.09 -8.42
N ALA A 106 16.03 -1.72 -8.98
CA ALA A 106 14.79 -1.64 -8.23
C ALA A 106 14.38 -3.02 -7.69
N THR A 107 13.89 -3.03 -6.47
CA THR A 107 13.30 -4.21 -5.83
C THR A 107 11.82 -4.40 -6.23
N VAL A 108 11.23 -5.54 -5.89
CA VAL A 108 9.78 -5.76 -6.01
C VAL A 108 9.01 -4.68 -5.25
N ASP A 109 9.46 -4.34 -4.03
CA ASP A 109 8.80 -3.34 -3.19
C ASP A 109 8.82 -1.95 -3.81
N ASP A 110 9.93 -1.57 -4.47
CA ASP A 110 10.02 -0.30 -5.19
C ASP A 110 9.00 -0.22 -6.33
N ILE A 111 8.82 -1.31 -7.06
CA ILE A 111 7.86 -1.38 -8.17
C ILE A 111 6.42 -1.32 -7.64
N ILE A 112 6.11 -2.08 -6.59
CA ILE A 112 4.78 -2.09 -5.96
C ILE A 112 4.45 -0.72 -5.33
N MET A 113 5.44 -0.03 -4.77
CA MET A 113 5.28 1.33 -4.26
C MET A 113 4.83 2.31 -5.38
N LYS A 114 5.34 2.15 -6.62
CA LYS A 114 4.87 2.97 -7.76
C LYS A 114 3.42 2.67 -8.13
N ALA A 115 3.01 1.41 -8.05
CA ALA A 115 1.62 1.03 -8.26
C ALA A 115 0.70 1.59 -7.17
N ALA A 116 1.10 1.53 -5.91
CA ALA A 116 0.37 2.13 -4.80
C ALA A 116 0.24 3.66 -4.96
N LEU A 117 1.32 4.32 -5.38
CA LEU A 117 1.30 5.75 -5.67
C LEU A 117 0.33 6.10 -6.80
N TYR A 118 0.28 5.29 -7.86
CA TYR A 118 -0.71 5.44 -8.92
C TYR A 118 -2.14 5.35 -8.39
N MET A 119 -2.44 4.35 -7.55
CA MET A 119 -3.76 4.22 -6.93
C MET A 119 -4.13 5.43 -6.07
N THR A 120 -3.15 6.00 -5.36
CA THR A 120 -3.36 7.24 -4.58
C THR A 120 -3.76 8.42 -5.48
N TYR A 121 -3.09 8.60 -6.61
CA TYR A 121 -3.45 9.68 -7.56
C TYR A 121 -4.78 9.46 -8.26
N THR A 122 -5.23 8.21 -8.39
CA THR A 122 -6.45 7.85 -9.11
C THR A 122 -7.62 7.52 -8.18
N ALA A 123 -7.46 7.73 -6.87
CA ALA A 123 -8.52 7.54 -5.88
C ALA A 123 -9.78 8.37 -6.23
N GLU A 124 -10.92 7.85 -5.81
CA GLU A 124 -12.21 8.50 -6.04
C GLU A 124 -12.27 9.93 -5.49
N THR A 125 -12.83 10.83 -6.28
CA THR A 125 -12.95 12.25 -5.94
C THR A 125 -14.38 12.67 -5.61
N ASP A 126 -15.33 11.76 -5.63
CA ASP A 126 -16.75 12.09 -5.50
C ASP A 126 -17.14 12.55 -4.09
N THR A 127 -16.38 12.11 -3.09
CA THR A 127 -16.56 12.54 -1.70
C THR A 127 -16.02 13.96 -1.42
N ILE A 128 -15.22 14.52 -2.33
CA ILE A 128 -14.61 15.84 -2.17
C ILE A 128 -15.66 16.93 -2.41
N LYS A 129 -15.94 17.70 -1.37
CA LYS A 129 -16.96 18.77 -1.39
C LYS A 129 -16.45 20.08 -2.00
N ASP A 130 -15.17 20.40 -1.80
CA ASP A 130 -14.58 21.62 -2.36
C ASP A 130 -14.36 21.48 -3.86
N PRO A 131 -14.95 22.36 -4.69
CA PRO A 131 -14.89 22.23 -6.15
C PRO A 131 -13.47 22.45 -6.70
N THR A 132 -12.68 23.29 -6.07
CA THR A 132 -11.30 23.57 -6.51
C THR A 132 -10.40 22.36 -6.26
N LEU A 133 -10.49 21.79 -5.06
CA LEU A 133 -9.75 20.58 -4.70
C LEU A 133 -10.19 19.39 -5.59
N LYS A 134 -11.50 19.23 -5.80
CA LYS A 134 -12.05 18.18 -6.68
C LYS A 134 -11.51 18.31 -8.10
N ALA A 135 -11.57 19.50 -8.69
CA ALA A 135 -11.07 19.73 -10.04
C ALA A 135 -9.55 19.44 -10.16
N LEU A 136 -8.77 19.85 -9.16
CA LEU A 136 -7.33 19.62 -9.12
C LEU A 136 -7.00 18.12 -8.99
N ARG A 137 -7.67 17.39 -8.11
CA ARG A 137 -7.51 15.94 -7.97
C ARG A 137 -7.93 15.19 -9.22
N GLN A 138 -9.00 15.58 -9.88
CA GLN A 138 -9.43 15.01 -11.17
C GLN A 138 -8.40 15.27 -12.28
N HIS A 139 -7.81 16.47 -12.32
CA HIS A 139 -6.73 16.77 -13.25
C HIS A 139 -5.53 15.86 -13.00
N ASN A 140 -5.07 15.75 -11.74
CA ASN A 140 -3.96 14.89 -11.35
C ASN A 140 -4.21 13.43 -11.73
N SER A 141 -5.42 12.93 -11.49
CA SER A 141 -5.82 11.58 -11.88
C SER A 141 -5.69 11.32 -13.38
N LYS A 142 -6.14 12.28 -14.22
CA LYS A 142 -6.00 12.16 -15.68
C LYS A 142 -4.54 12.13 -16.12
N VAL A 143 -3.69 12.98 -15.54
CA VAL A 143 -2.25 13.00 -15.84
C VAL A 143 -1.58 11.70 -15.37
N ALA A 144 -1.88 11.25 -14.14
CA ALA A 144 -1.36 10.02 -13.60
C ALA A 144 -1.72 8.80 -14.46
N LYS A 145 -2.97 8.71 -14.94
CA LYS A 145 -3.41 7.63 -15.86
C LYS A 145 -2.56 7.56 -17.11
N LYS A 146 -2.34 8.71 -17.78
CA LYS A 146 -1.51 8.78 -18.99
C LYS A 146 -0.07 8.35 -18.74
N LEU A 147 0.52 8.82 -17.63
CA LEU A 147 1.88 8.45 -17.26
C LEU A 147 1.99 6.97 -16.91
N TRP A 148 0.99 6.42 -16.21
CA TRP A 148 0.93 5.01 -15.84
C TRP A 148 0.78 4.10 -17.07
N GLU A 149 -0.11 4.44 -17.99
CA GLU A 149 -0.27 3.71 -19.26
C GLU A 149 1.05 3.62 -20.04
N ALA A 150 1.84 4.68 -20.04
CA ALA A 150 3.14 4.71 -20.69
C ALA A 150 4.22 3.90 -19.94
N LYS A 151 4.16 3.81 -18.60
CA LYS A 151 5.22 3.24 -17.76
C LYS A 151 4.93 1.82 -17.25
N SER A 152 3.67 1.48 -17.05
CA SER A 152 3.30 0.17 -16.48
C SER A 152 3.79 -1.03 -17.30
N PRO A 153 3.92 -1.01 -18.63
CA PRO A 153 4.52 -2.13 -19.36
C PRO A 153 5.97 -2.39 -18.96
N GLN A 154 6.75 -1.33 -18.76
CA GLN A 154 8.13 -1.44 -18.30
C GLN A 154 8.21 -1.95 -16.85
N LEU A 155 7.35 -1.45 -15.98
CA LEU A 155 7.27 -1.90 -14.58
C LEU A 155 6.89 -3.37 -14.49
N ARG A 156 5.91 -3.84 -15.25
CA ARG A 156 5.55 -5.26 -15.34
C ARG A 156 6.73 -6.11 -15.81
N LYS A 157 7.45 -5.67 -16.84
CA LYS A 157 8.63 -6.41 -17.35
C LYS A 157 9.72 -6.53 -16.28
N GLN A 158 10.01 -5.44 -15.55
CA GLN A 158 11.00 -5.45 -14.46
C GLN A 158 10.53 -6.34 -13.30
N TYR A 159 9.27 -6.22 -12.90
CA TYR A 159 8.68 -7.08 -11.87
C TYR A 159 8.84 -8.56 -12.22
N VAL A 160 8.44 -8.96 -13.43
CA VAL A 160 8.56 -10.34 -13.91
C VAL A 160 10.01 -10.81 -13.91
N SER A 161 10.95 -9.97 -14.34
CA SER A 161 12.38 -10.33 -14.32
C SER A 161 12.86 -10.64 -12.90
N ILE A 162 12.50 -9.79 -11.93
CA ILE A 162 12.94 -9.96 -10.54
C ILE A 162 12.31 -11.22 -9.91
N ILE A 163 10.99 -11.40 -10.10
CA ILE A 163 10.32 -12.56 -9.49
C ILE A 163 10.71 -13.86 -10.16
N LYS A 164 11.02 -13.86 -11.47
CA LYS A 164 11.48 -15.03 -12.17
C LYS A 164 12.76 -15.58 -11.54
N ASP A 165 13.74 -14.73 -11.27
CA ASP A 165 15.01 -15.13 -10.65
C ASP A 165 14.79 -15.69 -9.24
N LYS A 166 13.92 -15.05 -8.44
CA LYS A 166 13.58 -15.49 -7.08
C LYS A 166 12.80 -16.81 -7.05
N LEU A 167 11.88 -17.01 -8.00
CA LEU A 167 11.00 -18.17 -8.02
C LEU A 167 11.66 -19.38 -8.68
N TRP A 168 12.70 -19.16 -9.50
CA TRP A 168 13.50 -20.24 -10.07
C TRP A 168 14.13 -21.14 -9.00
N GLU A 169 14.56 -20.57 -7.88
CA GLU A 169 15.08 -21.32 -6.73
C GLU A 169 14.02 -22.22 -6.08
N ASN A 170 12.75 -21.98 -6.36
CA ASN A 170 11.62 -22.77 -5.87
C ASN A 170 10.96 -23.62 -6.97
N ASP A 171 11.65 -23.87 -8.07
CA ASP A 171 11.16 -24.62 -9.24
C ASP A 171 9.87 -24.04 -9.85
N ILE A 172 9.71 -22.72 -9.84
CA ILE A 172 8.60 -22.02 -10.46
C ILE A 172 9.12 -21.14 -11.59
N ASP A 173 8.76 -21.47 -12.84
CA ASP A 173 9.04 -20.60 -14.00
C ASP A 173 7.95 -19.53 -14.12
N VAL A 174 8.36 -18.34 -14.58
CA VAL A 174 7.47 -17.20 -14.80
C VAL A 174 7.60 -16.70 -16.22
N LYS A 175 6.49 -16.55 -16.91
CA LYS A 175 6.45 -15.98 -18.26
C LYS A 175 5.24 -15.07 -18.42
N THR A 176 5.29 -14.20 -19.43
CA THR A 176 4.19 -13.33 -19.80
C THR A 176 3.70 -13.61 -21.21
N THR A 177 2.42 -13.35 -21.43
CA THR A 177 1.75 -13.42 -22.72
C THR A 177 0.94 -12.14 -22.95
N ASN A 178 0.24 -12.05 -24.09
CA ASN A 178 -0.61 -10.92 -24.40
C ASN A 178 0.09 -9.55 -24.26
N GLY A 179 1.30 -9.42 -24.84
CA GLY A 179 2.08 -8.18 -24.74
C GLY A 179 2.52 -7.78 -23.32
N GLY A 180 2.68 -8.76 -22.43
CA GLY A 180 3.07 -8.54 -21.06
C GLY A 180 1.91 -8.17 -20.12
N LYS A 181 0.67 -8.38 -20.57
CA LYS A 181 -0.53 -8.11 -19.76
C LYS A 181 -0.99 -9.33 -18.96
N ASP A 182 -0.67 -10.52 -19.41
CA ASP A 182 -1.01 -11.77 -18.74
C ASP A 182 0.27 -12.40 -18.19
N ILE A 183 0.21 -12.98 -17.00
CA ILE A 183 1.33 -13.62 -16.33
C ILE A 183 1.03 -15.10 -16.07
N TRP A 184 2.04 -15.94 -16.24
CA TRP A 184 1.99 -17.37 -15.98
C TRP A 184 3.01 -17.76 -14.93
N PHE A 185 2.57 -18.49 -13.94
CA PHE A 185 3.39 -19.19 -12.97
C PHE A 185 3.30 -20.68 -13.24
N ILE A 186 4.43 -21.31 -13.52
CA ILE A 186 4.52 -22.72 -13.90
C ILE A 186 5.41 -23.42 -12.90
N GLY A 187 4.79 -24.12 -11.96
CA GLY A 187 5.49 -24.94 -10.98
C GLY A 187 5.92 -26.27 -11.59
N ALA A 188 7.18 -26.66 -11.39
CA ALA A 188 7.67 -28.00 -11.68
C ALA A 188 7.33 -28.97 -10.53
N ILE A 189 7.64 -30.27 -10.71
CA ILE A 189 7.34 -31.36 -9.74
C ILE A 189 7.86 -31.05 -8.32
N PHE A 190 8.98 -30.32 -8.23
CA PHE A 190 9.60 -29.94 -6.94
C PHE A 190 9.24 -28.54 -6.45
N ALA A 191 8.24 -27.89 -7.09
CA ALA A 191 7.85 -26.55 -6.69
C ALA A 191 7.56 -26.50 -5.18
N ALA A 192 8.26 -25.60 -4.48
CA ALA A 192 8.20 -25.51 -3.02
C ALA A 192 6.81 -25.08 -2.51
N HIS A 193 6.04 -24.39 -3.34
CA HIS A 193 4.67 -24.00 -3.03
C HIS A 193 3.69 -25.09 -3.49
N LYS A 194 3.49 -26.08 -2.64
CA LYS A 194 2.50 -27.15 -2.89
C LYS A 194 1.05 -26.64 -2.84
N ASN A 195 0.79 -25.51 -2.16
CA ASN A 195 -0.53 -24.94 -2.07
C ASN A 195 -0.65 -23.75 -3.03
N ILE A 196 -1.23 -23.98 -4.20
CA ILE A 196 -1.49 -22.96 -5.22
C ILE A 196 -2.28 -21.79 -4.65
N LYS A 197 -3.31 -22.05 -3.82
CA LYS A 197 -4.17 -21.00 -3.27
C LYS A 197 -3.42 -20.01 -2.38
N ASP A 198 -2.47 -20.49 -1.58
CA ASP A 198 -1.65 -19.61 -0.76
C ASP A 198 -0.72 -18.75 -1.61
N PHE A 199 -0.17 -19.31 -2.69
CA PHE A 199 0.68 -18.58 -3.64
C PHE A 199 -0.13 -17.52 -4.41
N GLU A 200 -1.32 -17.89 -4.88
CA GLU A 200 -2.28 -16.98 -5.52
C GLU A 200 -2.59 -15.79 -4.61
N ALA A 201 -2.99 -16.06 -3.38
CA ALA A 201 -3.32 -15.02 -2.40
C ALA A 201 -2.14 -14.07 -2.11
N GLN A 202 -0.89 -14.55 -2.19
CA GLN A 202 0.30 -13.73 -1.98
C GLN A 202 0.63 -12.83 -3.19
N THR A 203 0.28 -13.26 -4.39
CA THR A 203 0.64 -12.55 -5.63
C THR A 203 -0.47 -11.67 -6.18
N GLU A 204 -1.73 -12.00 -5.94
CA GLU A 204 -2.90 -11.39 -6.55
C GLU A 204 -2.95 -9.87 -6.40
N GLU A 205 -2.78 -9.35 -5.18
CA GLU A 205 -2.82 -7.90 -4.91
C GLU A 205 -1.74 -7.14 -5.69
N ASN A 206 -0.53 -7.70 -5.77
CA ASN A 206 0.58 -7.09 -6.50
C ASN A 206 0.33 -7.08 -8.01
N LEU A 207 -0.23 -8.16 -8.54
CA LEU A 207 -0.55 -8.27 -9.97
C LEU A 207 -1.66 -7.31 -10.37
N LYS A 208 -2.71 -7.19 -9.55
CA LYS A 208 -3.78 -6.18 -9.74
C LYS A 208 -3.22 -4.76 -9.73
N ALA A 209 -2.42 -4.43 -8.73
CA ALA A 209 -1.82 -3.11 -8.61
C ALA A 209 -0.95 -2.74 -9.81
N LEU A 210 -0.24 -3.70 -10.40
CA LEU A 210 0.59 -3.52 -11.59
C LEU A 210 -0.22 -3.51 -12.90
N GLY A 211 -1.53 -3.77 -12.85
CA GLY A 211 -2.41 -3.78 -13.99
C GLY A 211 -2.16 -4.97 -14.92
N PHE A 212 -1.84 -6.14 -14.38
CA PHE A 212 -1.99 -7.37 -15.13
C PHE A 212 -3.48 -7.66 -15.32
N HIS A 213 -3.84 -8.24 -16.48
CA HIS A 213 -5.23 -8.57 -16.78
C HIS A 213 -5.58 -9.95 -16.24
N ARG A 214 -4.69 -10.92 -16.39
CA ARG A 214 -4.89 -12.31 -15.98
C ARG A 214 -3.64 -12.88 -15.35
N ALA A 215 -3.85 -13.75 -14.34
CA ALA A 215 -2.83 -14.61 -13.79
C ALA A 215 -3.22 -16.07 -14.02
N TYR A 216 -2.27 -16.86 -14.48
CA TYR A 216 -2.44 -18.28 -14.72
C TYR A 216 -1.46 -19.02 -13.82
N TYR A 217 -1.97 -20.02 -13.12
CA TYR A 217 -1.20 -20.87 -12.22
C TYR A 217 -1.28 -22.31 -12.72
N ARG A 218 -0.14 -22.86 -13.06
CA ARG A 218 -0.02 -24.24 -13.53
C ARG A 218 0.95 -24.98 -12.64
N TRP A 219 0.43 -25.90 -11.87
CA TRP A 219 1.24 -26.83 -11.08
C TRP A 219 1.20 -28.21 -11.69
N VAL A 220 2.37 -28.85 -11.78
CA VAL A 220 2.48 -30.23 -12.21
C VAL A 220 2.43 -31.07 -10.94
N ASP A 221 1.26 -31.59 -10.59
CA ASP A 221 1.13 -32.62 -9.57
C ASP A 221 0.92 -33.97 -10.29
N SER A 222 1.91 -34.81 -10.16
CA SER A 222 2.03 -36.22 -10.51
C SER A 222 1.46 -36.74 -11.84
N ASP A 223 0.36 -36.32 -12.38
CA ASP A 223 -0.16 -36.69 -13.72
C ASP A 223 -1.24 -35.76 -14.25
N LEU A 224 -1.65 -34.77 -13.48
CA LEU A 224 -2.71 -33.84 -13.85
C LEU A 224 -2.19 -32.40 -13.64
N ALA A 225 -1.92 -31.69 -14.75
CA ALA A 225 -1.65 -30.27 -14.70
C ALA A 225 -2.94 -29.53 -14.34
N GLU A 226 -3.05 -29.03 -13.12
CA GLU A 226 -4.16 -28.19 -12.71
C GLU A 226 -3.90 -26.76 -13.20
N TYR A 227 -4.85 -26.21 -13.97
CA TYR A 227 -4.80 -24.82 -14.43
C TYR A 227 -5.85 -24.02 -13.70
N THR A 228 -5.40 -23.03 -12.97
CA THR A 228 -6.28 -22.01 -12.44
C THR A 228 -5.96 -20.68 -13.12
N TYR A 229 -6.96 -19.93 -13.51
CA TYR A 229 -6.75 -18.56 -13.96
C TYR A 229 -7.69 -17.61 -13.24
N TYR A 230 -7.25 -16.37 -13.08
CA TYR A 230 -8.06 -15.31 -12.51
C TYR A 230 -8.03 -14.10 -13.43
N ASP A 231 -9.20 -13.54 -13.67
CA ASP A 231 -9.32 -12.17 -14.19
C ASP A 231 -8.99 -11.22 -13.05
N LEU A 232 -7.97 -10.40 -13.25
CA LEU A 232 -7.46 -9.46 -12.25
C LEU A 232 -8.11 -8.08 -12.36
N ASN A 233 -8.98 -7.86 -13.36
CA ASN A 233 -9.69 -6.60 -13.63
C ASN A 233 -11.01 -6.52 -12.86
#